data_a73e1846ac6e6ee4980ebdd83e55426d
#
_entry.id   a73e1846ac6e6ee4980ebdd83e55426d
#
_cell.length_a   1.000
_cell.length_b   1.000
_cell.length_c   1.000
_cell.angle_alpha   90.00
_cell.angle_beta   90.00
_cell.angle_gamma   90.00
#
_symmetry.space_group_name_H-M   'P 1'
#
loop_
_entity.id
_entity.type
_entity.pdbx_description
1 polymer ?
#
loop_
_entity_poly.entity_id
_entity_poly.type
_entity_poly.pdbx_seq_one_letter_code
_entity_poly.pdbx_strand_id
1 'polypeptide(L)'
;MPPLKLTADQLRRIEEIEEFQRAADHLKHLVTELEGNRAGQTRTIQQLSEKIAIAASQMRQRALTANVGTIADLAGTMSVMAGRGGGISMKIRALADAVNSIYMQLDAAMKHATTPVEPKKPG
;
A
#
# COMPACT_ATOMS: atom_id res chain seq x y z
N MET A 1 -18.55 28.43 -16.43
CA MET A 1 -18.98 27.06 -16.20
C MET A 1 -18.77 26.68 -14.74
N PRO A 2 -19.79 26.13 -14.10
CA PRO A 2 -19.57 25.64 -12.75
C PRO A 2 -18.53 24.50 -12.79
N PRO A 3 -17.62 24.42 -11.79
CA PRO A 3 -16.66 23.33 -11.75
C PRO A 3 -17.40 21.98 -11.61
N LEU A 4 -16.90 20.98 -12.32
CA LEU A 4 -17.43 19.61 -12.21
C LEU A 4 -17.24 19.13 -10.77
N LYS A 5 -18.32 18.66 -10.18
CA LYS A 5 -18.29 18.11 -8.82
C LYS A 5 -18.04 16.62 -8.88
N LEU A 6 -17.30 16.12 -7.89
CA LEU A 6 -17.13 14.68 -7.72
C LEU A 6 -18.43 14.05 -7.24
N THR A 7 -18.72 12.86 -7.72
CA THR A 7 -19.89 12.09 -7.29
C THR A 7 -19.69 11.53 -5.88
N ALA A 8 -20.79 11.11 -5.23
CA ALA A 8 -20.72 10.45 -3.94
C ALA A 8 -19.87 9.19 -3.99
N ASP A 9 -19.94 8.43 -5.09
CA ASP A 9 -19.14 7.23 -5.29
C ASP A 9 -17.65 7.56 -5.40
N GLN A 10 -17.32 8.66 -6.10
CA GLN A 10 -15.94 9.13 -6.19
C GLN A 10 -15.39 9.55 -4.84
N LEU A 11 -16.19 10.28 -4.05
CA LEU A 11 -15.77 10.70 -2.70
C LEU A 11 -15.53 9.49 -1.79
N ARG A 12 -16.38 8.48 -1.87
CA ARG A 12 -16.21 7.24 -1.12
C ARG A 12 -14.92 6.52 -1.53
N ARG A 13 -14.67 6.46 -2.82
CA ARG A 13 -13.45 5.84 -3.36
C ARG A 13 -12.20 6.58 -2.88
N ILE A 14 -12.23 7.91 -2.85
CA ILE A 14 -11.14 8.74 -2.34
C ILE A 14 -10.86 8.39 -0.86
N GLU A 15 -11.90 8.28 -0.05
CA GLU A 15 -11.75 7.91 1.36
C GLU A 15 -11.10 6.53 1.52
N GLU A 16 -11.51 5.54 0.71
CA GLU A 16 -10.90 4.21 0.70
C GLU A 16 -9.41 4.28 0.36
N ILE A 17 -9.06 5.04 -0.68
CA ILE A 17 -7.67 5.20 -1.11
C ILE A 17 -6.85 5.88 -0.01
N GLU A 18 -7.39 6.90 0.65
CA GLU A 18 -6.73 7.58 1.75
C GLU A 18 -6.44 6.62 2.93
N GLU A 19 -7.34 5.68 3.21
CA GLU A 19 -7.10 4.64 4.20
C GLU A 19 -5.93 3.74 3.80
N PHE A 20 -5.85 3.36 2.52
CA PHE A 20 -4.71 2.59 2.01
C PHE A 20 -3.41 3.38 2.06
N GLN A 21 -3.47 4.69 1.80
CA GLN A 21 -2.29 5.56 1.92
C GLN A 21 -1.75 5.57 3.35
N ARG A 22 -2.63 5.67 4.33
CA ARG A 22 -2.24 5.60 5.75
C ARG A 22 -1.63 4.23 6.09
N ALA A 23 -2.20 3.15 5.58
CA ALA A 23 -1.66 1.80 5.77
C ALA A 23 -0.29 1.66 5.11
N ALA A 24 -0.11 2.24 3.92
CA ALA A 24 1.17 2.24 3.21
C ALA A 24 2.23 3.05 3.99
N ASP A 25 1.84 4.18 4.57
CA ASP A 25 2.74 4.98 5.41
C ASP A 25 3.21 4.18 6.63
N HIS A 26 2.33 3.41 7.23
CA HIS A 26 2.67 2.54 8.34
C HIS A 26 3.65 1.44 7.91
N LEU A 27 3.42 0.82 6.75
CA LEU A 27 4.35 -0.18 6.21
C LEU A 27 5.72 0.44 5.93
N LYS A 28 5.75 1.62 5.33
CA LYS A 28 6.99 2.34 5.07
C LYS A 28 7.76 2.60 6.35
N HIS A 29 7.06 3.04 7.40
CA HIS A 29 7.67 3.28 8.71
C HIS A 29 8.30 2.00 9.27
N LEU A 30 7.59 0.88 9.21
CA LEU A 30 8.11 -0.41 9.69
C LEU A 30 9.33 -0.88 8.88
N VAL A 31 9.32 -0.70 7.57
CA VAL A 31 10.46 -1.06 6.71
C VAL A 31 11.66 -0.17 7.03
N THR A 32 11.43 1.12 7.26
CA THR A 32 12.48 2.07 7.65
C THR A 32 13.09 1.69 9.02
N GLU A 33 12.26 1.29 9.97
CA GLU A 33 12.75 0.79 11.26
C GLU A 33 13.59 -0.48 11.09
N LEU A 34 13.13 -1.40 10.24
CA LEU A 34 13.87 -2.63 9.95
C LEU A 34 15.23 -2.32 9.35
N GLU A 35 15.28 -1.36 8.41
CA GLU A 35 16.55 -0.92 7.81
C GLU A 35 17.50 -0.34 8.86
N GLY A 36 16.99 0.50 9.77
CA GLY A 36 17.76 1.06 10.87
C GLY A 36 18.28 0.03 11.87
N ASN A 37 17.68 -1.15 11.92
CA ASN A 37 18.03 -2.23 12.83
C ASN A 37 18.68 -3.43 12.15
N ARG A 38 19.05 -3.32 10.88
CA ARG A 38 19.57 -4.46 10.10
C ARG A 38 20.84 -5.08 10.68
N ALA A 39 21.63 -4.28 11.40
CA ALA A 39 22.82 -4.76 12.10
C ALA A 39 22.57 -5.00 13.60
N GLY A 40 21.30 -4.93 14.00
CA GLY A 40 20.89 -5.07 15.40
C GLY A 40 20.64 -6.51 15.82
N GLN A 41 19.92 -6.65 16.93
CA GLN A 41 19.62 -7.95 17.50
C GLN A 41 18.64 -8.72 16.62
N THR A 42 18.89 -10.01 16.45
CA THR A 42 18.03 -10.92 15.70
C THR A 42 16.56 -10.85 16.15
N ARG A 43 16.34 -10.74 17.45
CA ARG A 43 14.98 -10.66 18.01
C ARG A 43 14.24 -9.41 17.51
N THR A 44 14.90 -8.26 17.49
CA THR A 44 14.32 -7.01 16.99
C THR A 44 13.97 -7.13 15.51
N ILE A 45 14.87 -7.72 14.71
CA ILE A 45 14.66 -7.95 13.29
C ILE A 45 13.45 -8.86 13.07
N GLN A 46 13.33 -9.94 13.83
CA GLN A 46 12.19 -10.85 13.75
C GLN A 46 10.88 -10.18 14.11
N GLN A 47 10.86 -9.39 15.19
CA GLN A 47 9.67 -8.67 15.63
C GLN A 47 9.20 -7.67 14.56
N LEU A 48 10.11 -6.92 13.97
CA LEU A 48 9.78 -5.96 12.90
C LEU A 48 9.30 -6.69 11.64
N SER A 49 9.94 -7.81 11.29
CA SER A 49 9.52 -8.62 10.15
C SER A 49 8.11 -9.17 10.34
N GLU A 50 7.76 -9.63 11.54
CA GLU A 50 6.41 -10.10 11.87
C GLU A 50 5.39 -8.98 11.79
N LYS A 51 5.71 -7.80 12.30
CA LYS A 51 4.82 -6.62 12.20
C LYS A 51 4.55 -6.25 10.75
N ILE A 52 5.58 -6.29 9.90
CA ILE A 52 5.43 -6.02 8.46
C ILE A 52 4.53 -7.08 7.83
N ALA A 53 4.75 -8.36 8.12
CA ALA A 53 3.95 -9.45 7.58
C ALA A 53 2.47 -9.30 7.96
N ILE A 54 2.17 -8.97 9.21
CA ILE A 54 0.80 -8.79 9.70
C ILE A 54 0.15 -7.58 9.02
N ALA A 55 0.83 -6.43 9.00
CA ALA A 55 0.30 -5.21 8.39
C ALA A 55 0.05 -5.40 6.89
N ALA A 56 0.96 -6.07 6.19
CA ALA A 56 0.81 -6.35 4.77
C ALA A 56 -0.34 -7.33 4.50
N SER A 57 -0.51 -8.35 5.35
CA SER A 57 -1.62 -9.29 5.24
C SER A 57 -2.98 -8.61 5.44
N GLN A 58 -3.07 -7.68 6.39
CA GLN A 58 -4.27 -6.88 6.62
C GLN A 58 -4.59 -5.99 5.42
N MET A 59 -3.58 -5.36 4.84
CA MET A 59 -3.75 -4.56 3.63
C MET A 59 -4.26 -5.41 2.47
N ARG A 60 -3.70 -6.61 2.30
CA ARG A 60 -4.15 -7.54 1.26
C ARG A 60 -5.63 -7.87 1.39
N GLN A 61 -6.09 -8.20 2.58
CA GLN A 61 -7.49 -8.53 2.83
C GLN A 61 -8.41 -7.36 2.49
N ARG A 62 -8.05 -6.15 2.92
CA ARG A 62 -8.81 -4.93 2.60
C ARG A 62 -8.84 -4.67 1.09
N ALA A 63 -7.71 -4.86 0.43
CA ALA A 63 -7.61 -4.63 -1.02
C ALA A 63 -8.46 -5.61 -1.82
N LEU A 64 -8.55 -6.86 -1.38
CA LEU A 64 -9.42 -7.86 -2.02
C LEU A 64 -10.89 -7.46 -1.92
N THR A 65 -11.31 -6.91 -0.78
CA THR A 65 -12.69 -6.45 -0.56
C THR A 65 -12.98 -5.17 -1.33
N ALA A 66 -12.05 -4.22 -1.31
CA ALA A 66 -12.22 -2.91 -1.95
C ALA A 66 -11.95 -2.92 -3.45
N ASN A 67 -11.40 -4.00 -3.98
CA ASN A 67 -11.07 -4.16 -5.40
C ASN A 67 -10.18 -3.02 -5.91
N VAL A 68 -9.06 -2.77 -5.23
CA VAL A 68 -8.11 -1.71 -5.57
C VAL A 68 -6.93 -2.30 -6.35
N GLY A 69 -7.10 -2.48 -7.66
CA GLY A 69 -6.03 -2.87 -8.59
C GLY A 69 -5.14 -4.01 -8.10
N THR A 70 -3.83 -3.82 -8.20
CA THR A 70 -2.83 -4.82 -7.84
C THR A 70 -2.33 -4.71 -6.40
N ILE A 71 -2.97 -3.88 -5.56
CA ILE A 71 -2.53 -3.68 -4.17
C ILE A 71 -2.54 -5.00 -3.39
N ALA A 72 -3.56 -5.84 -3.61
CA ALA A 72 -3.65 -7.14 -2.93
C ALA A 72 -2.44 -8.03 -3.25
N ASP A 73 -2.02 -8.07 -4.50
CA ASP A 73 -0.87 -8.88 -4.94
C ASP A 73 0.43 -8.34 -4.34
N LEU A 74 0.63 -7.03 -4.37
CA LEU A 74 1.81 -6.39 -3.81
C LEU A 74 1.89 -6.62 -2.29
N ALA A 75 0.78 -6.43 -1.59
CA ALA A 75 0.72 -6.64 -0.15
C ALA A 75 0.92 -8.13 0.21
N GLY A 76 0.36 -9.03 -0.58
CA GLY A 76 0.57 -10.47 -0.41
C GLY A 76 2.03 -10.87 -0.56
N THR A 77 2.70 -10.31 -1.57
CA THR A 77 4.14 -10.54 -1.79
C THR A 77 4.95 -10.01 -0.60
N MET A 78 4.63 -8.82 -0.10
CA MET A 78 5.30 -8.27 1.09
C MET A 78 5.15 -9.17 2.31
N SER A 79 3.94 -9.68 2.55
CA SER A 79 3.66 -10.55 3.68
C SER A 79 4.54 -11.81 3.62
N VAL A 80 4.64 -12.43 2.45
CA VAL A 80 5.46 -13.63 2.23
C VAL A 80 6.95 -13.31 2.42
N MET A 81 7.43 -12.22 1.80
CA MET A 81 8.84 -11.84 1.89
C MET A 81 9.26 -11.49 3.32
N ALA A 82 8.41 -10.81 4.06
CA ALA A 82 8.71 -10.45 5.46
C ALA A 82 8.82 -11.69 6.34
N GLY A 83 8.05 -12.74 6.04
CA GLY A 83 8.08 -14.00 6.81
C GLY A 83 9.20 -14.94 6.43
N ARG A 84 9.90 -14.72 5.32
CA ARG A 84 10.99 -15.59 4.88
C ARG A 84 12.29 -15.27 5.61
N GLY A 85 13.05 -16.35 5.91
CA GLY A 85 14.47 -16.21 6.28
C GLY A 85 15.30 -15.83 5.07
N GLY A 86 16.56 -15.47 5.28
CA GLY A 86 17.50 -15.10 4.23
C GLY A 86 18.22 -13.80 4.50
N GLY A 87 18.96 -13.31 3.52
CA GLY A 87 19.77 -12.10 3.66
C GLY A 87 18.93 -10.87 3.96
N ILE A 88 19.24 -10.22 5.08
CA ILE A 88 18.46 -9.07 5.56
C ILE A 88 18.49 -7.90 4.57
N SER A 89 19.63 -7.66 3.93
CA SER A 89 19.76 -6.55 2.98
C SER A 89 18.87 -6.73 1.76
N MET A 90 18.79 -7.94 1.22
CA MET A 90 17.92 -8.24 0.08
C MET A 90 16.44 -8.16 0.49
N LYS A 91 16.11 -8.64 1.69
CA LYS A 91 14.74 -8.55 2.23
C LYS A 91 14.30 -7.10 2.34
N ILE A 92 15.12 -6.23 2.94
CA ILE A 92 14.81 -4.81 3.11
C ILE A 92 14.61 -4.14 1.75
N ARG A 93 15.49 -4.40 0.80
CA ARG A 93 15.38 -3.83 -0.54
C ARG A 93 14.10 -4.25 -1.23
N ALA A 94 13.77 -5.53 -1.17
CA ALA A 94 12.55 -6.05 -1.78
C ALA A 94 11.29 -5.47 -1.13
N LEU A 95 11.28 -5.32 0.20
CA LEU A 95 10.17 -4.71 0.93
C LEU A 95 10.03 -3.23 0.59
N ALA A 96 11.15 -2.49 0.50
CA ALA A 96 11.13 -1.09 0.12
C ALA A 96 10.61 -0.90 -1.30
N ASP A 97 11.03 -1.74 -2.24
CA ASP A 97 10.55 -1.69 -3.63
C ASP A 97 9.04 -1.98 -3.69
N ALA A 98 8.56 -2.93 -2.91
CA ALA A 98 7.13 -3.25 -2.86
C ALA A 98 6.31 -2.09 -2.28
N VAL A 99 6.78 -1.42 -1.23
CA VAL A 99 6.13 -0.22 -0.68
C VAL A 99 6.05 0.88 -1.74
N ASN A 100 7.14 1.13 -2.46
CA ASN A 100 7.15 2.13 -3.52
C ASN A 100 6.14 1.79 -4.62
N SER A 101 6.03 0.52 -4.99
CA SER A 101 5.04 0.07 -5.97
C SER A 101 3.61 0.28 -5.47
N ILE A 102 3.35 0.04 -4.19
CA ILE A 102 2.06 0.31 -3.57
C ILE A 102 1.73 1.80 -3.67
N TYR A 103 2.66 2.69 -3.33
CA TYR A 103 2.46 4.13 -3.46
C TYR A 103 2.13 4.53 -4.89
N MET A 104 2.84 3.99 -5.88
CA MET A 104 2.58 4.29 -7.30
C MET A 104 1.17 3.87 -7.70
N GLN A 105 0.71 2.69 -7.26
CA GLN A 105 -0.65 2.22 -7.53
C GLN A 105 -1.70 3.10 -6.86
N LEU A 106 -1.45 3.52 -5.62
CA LEU A 106 -2.36 4.42 -4.90
C LEU A 106 -2.43 5.80 -5.53
N ASP A 107 -1.29 6.34 -5.98
CA ASP A 107 -1.26 7.63 -6.69
C ASP A 107 -2.07 7.56 -7.99
N ALA A 108 -1.91 6.48 -8.75
CA ALA A 108 -2.68 6.28 -9.99
C ALA A 108 -4.18 6.14 -9.68
N ALA A 109 -4.53 5.40 -8.64
CA ALA A 109 -5.93 5.23 -8.22
C ALA A 109 -6.53 6.55 -7.76
N MET A 110 -5.76 7.38 -7.04
CA MET A 110 -6.21 8.68 -6.57
C MET A 110 -6.44 9.64 -7.73
N LYS A 111 -5.54 9.68 -8.70
CA LYS A 111 -5.72 10.49 -9.92
C LYS A 111 -7.00 10.09 -10.64
N HIS A 112 -7.24 8.80 -10.80
CA HIS A 112 -8.46 8.32 -11.45
C HIS A 112 -9.71 8.70 -10.66
N ALA A 113 -9.67 8.53 -9.33
CA ALA A 113 -10.81 8.82 -8.45
C ALA A 113 -11.13 10.32 -8.36
N THR A 114 -10.12 11.18 -8.51
CA THR A 114 -10.30 12.65 -8.43
C THR A 114 -10.60 13.30 -9.77
N THR A 115 -10.60 12.54 -10.87
CA THR A 115 -10.95 13.07 -12.19
C THR A 115 -12.47 13.14 -12.30
N PRO A 116 -13.06 14.35 -12.46
CA PRO A 116 -14.51 14.48 -12.61
C PRO A 116 -15.00 13.73 -13.85
N VAL A 117 -16.14 13.07 -13.72
CA VAL A 117 -16.76 12.34 -14.84
C VAL A 117 -17.48 13.37 -15.70
N GLU A 118 -17.09 13.48 -16.97
CA GLU A 118 -17.81 14.32 -17.92
C GLU A 118 -19.14 13.66 -18.27
N PRO A 119 -20.25 14.45 -18.29
CA PRO A 119 -21.50 13.91 -18.78
C PRO A 119 -21.32 13.53 -20.25
N LYS A 120 -21.81 12.35 -20.63
CA LYS A 120 -21.79 11.92 -22.03
C LYS A 120 -22.53 12.97 -22.88
N LYS A 121 -21.83 13.54 -23.83
CA LYS A 121 -22.48 14.40 -24.82
C LYS A 121 -23.46 13.53 -25.61
N PRO A 122 -24.71 13.99 -25.78
CA PRO A 122 -25.60 13.31 -26.72
C PRO A 122 -24.94 13.33 -28.08
N GLY A 123 -24.67 12.14 -28.57
CA GLY A 123 -23.94 11.92 -29.81
C GLY A 123 -24.75 12.28 -31.02
#